data_094f0ea6a65ce65310e34ae907267fc7
#
_entry.id   094f0ea6a65ce65310e34ae907267fc7
#
_cell.length_a   1.000
_cell.length_b   1.000
_cell.length_c   1.000
_cell.angle_alpha   90.00
_cell.angle_beta   90.00
_cell.angle_gamma   90.00
#
_symmetry.space_group_name_H-M   'P 1'
#
loop_
_entity.id
_entity.type
_entity.pdbx_description
1 polymer ?
#
loop_
_entity_poly.entity_id
_entity_poly.type
_entity_poly.pdbx_seq_one_letter_code
_entity_poly.pdbx_strand_id
1 'polypeptide(L)'
;MSPRSTHRRFLAVLIGCLFLPLPVLAQVSEPQDYDSVDPGNHKPDVSASSPDLAKTAELITRLTNQFRARHNRHALTKNDRLSRAAQDFADYLARTDTFSHTADGKQPSQRVRAQGYEFCLVAENIAWEYNSAGFTTKELGHAFVTGWRHSPEHRKNLLDPDLDEIGVGVARSKKSGHYYAVQDFGRPQSKAVVFRITNEAGSTIHYTVDGKSFALDPHYTVTHQRCRAPELDFQGVRGKGDSEGDAAFEPHKGDHFTVQGQRQGGYSVDKK
;
A
#
# COMPACT_ATOMS: atom_id res chain seq x y z
N MET A 1 23.05 61.41 -51.08
CA MET A 1 23.92 61.01 -49.94
C MET A 1 23.02 60.68 -48.78
N SER A 2 22.85 59.40 -48.52
CA SER A 2 22.00 58.90 -47.42
C SER A 2 22.82 57.92 -46.61
N PRO A 3 22.87 58.03 -45.27
CA PRO A 3 23.68 57.11 -44.47
C PRO A 3 22.90 55.82 -44.18
N ARG A 4 23.61 54.71 -44.28
CA ARG A 4 23.14 53.35 -44.02
C ARG A 4 22.99 53.17 -42.49
N SER A 5 21.80 52.74 -42.07
CA SER A 5 21.50 52.27 -40.70
C SER A 5 21.87 50.77 -40.59
N THR A 6 22.80 50.48 -39.69
CA THR A 6 23.20 49.14 -39.30
C THR A 6 22.33 48.63 -38.17
N HIS A 7 21.40 47.69 -38.45
CA HIS A 7 20.63 46.97 -37.43
C HIS A 7 21.51 45.85 -36.85
N ARG A 8 21.94 46.02 -35.59
CA ARG A 8 22.47 44.91 -34.77
C ARG A 8 21.30 44.04 -34.28
N ARG A 9 21.25 42.81 -34.74
CA ARG A 9 20.36 41.79 -34.20
C ARG A 9 20.97 41.25 -32.88
N PHE A 10 20.32 41.50 -31.75
CA PHE A 10 20.60 40.81 -30.49
C PHE A 10 19.93 39.46 -30.52
N LEU A 11 20.77 38.40 -30.49
CA LEU A 11 20.34 37.02 -30.35
C LEU A 11 20.11 36.78 -28.84
N ALA A 12 18.84 36.75 -28.39
CA ALA A 12 18.50 36.36 -27.04
C ALA A 12 18.58 34.83 -26.95
N VAL A 13 19.61 34.34 -26.27
CA VAL A 13 19.70 32.93 -25.86
C VAL A 13 18.77 32.71 -24.66
N LEU A 14 17.63 32.11 -24.91
CA LEU A 14 16.76 31.60 -23.85
C LEU A 14 17.41 30.33 -23.29
N ILE A 15 18.03 30.45 -22.13
CA ILE A 15 18.45 29.32 -21.31
C ILE A 15 17.18 28.78 -20.65
N GLY A 16 16.60 27.73 -21.26
CA GLY A 16 15.53 26.97 -20.65
C GLY A 16 16.08 26.20 -19.46
N CYS A 17 15.78 26.65 -18.23
CA CYS A 17 15.97 25.83 -17.05
C CYS A 17 14.99 24.64 -17.12
N LEU A 18 15.51 23.47 -17.50
CA LEU A 18 14.82 22.21 -17.28
C LEU A 18 14.76 21.95 -15.78
N PHE A 19 13.61 22.25 -15.16
CA PHE A 19 13.31 21.75 -13.82
C PHE A 19 13.00 20.25 -13.96
N LEU A 20 14.00 19.42 -13.76
CA LEU A 20 13.79 18.02 -13.44
C LEU A 20 13.15 17.98 -12.05
N PRO A 21 12.02 17.25 -11.86
CA PRO A 21 11.50 17.04 -10.52
C PRO A 21 12.53 16.21 -9.74
N LEU A 22 13.10 16.80 -8.71
CA LEU A 22 13.88 16.07 -7.72
C LEU A 22 12.99 14.97 -7.14
N PRO A 23 13.52 13.73 -6.96
CA PRO A 23 12.77 12.72 -6.22
C PRO A 23 12.48 13.28 -4.84
N VAL A 24 11.20 13.24 -4.46
CA VAL A 24 10.77 13.48 -3.08
C VAL A 24 11.44 12.40 -2.24
N LEU A 25 12.56 12.74 -1.64
CA LEU A 25 13.13 11.95 -0.56
C LEU A 25 12.07 11.94 0.53
N ALA A 26 11.47 10.76 0.76
CA ALA A 26 10.65 10.55 1.94
C ALA A 26 11.51 10.95 3.14
N GLN A 27 11.17 12.08 3.74
CA GLN A 27 11.79 12.51 4.99
C GLN A 27 11.47 11.42 6.02
N VAL A 28 12.50 10.68 6.41
CA VAL A 28 12.47 9.89 7.62
C VAL A 28 12.27 10.90 8.74
N SER A 29 11.03 11.03 9.21
CA SER A 29 10.77 11.80 10.42
C SER A 29 11.53 11.10 11.54
N GLU A 30 12.52 11.79 12.11
CA GLU A 30 13.11 11.39 13.38
C GLU A 30 11.98 11.17 14.40
N PRO A 31 12.12 10.20 15.30
CA PRO A 31 11.11 9.95 16.31
C PRO A 31 10.92 11.22 17.13
N GLN A 32 9.75 11.85 16.95
CA GLN A 32 9.35 12.98 17.79
C GLN A 32 9.20 12.49 19.22
N ASP A 33 9.69 13.29 20.15
CA ASP A 33 9.74 13.12 21.59
C ASP A 33 8.58 12.28 22.15
N TYR A 34 8.96 11.14 22.67
CA TYR A 34 8.11 10.27 23.43
C TYR A 34 7.89 10.94 24.79
N ASP A 35 6.71 11.54 25.00
CA ASP A 35 6.27 11.96 26.32
C ASP A 35 6.42 10.78 27.27
N SER A 36 7.34 10.93 28.22
CA SER A 36 7.61 9.99 29.29
C SER A 36 6.33 9.74 30.07
N VAL A 37 5.67 8.62 29.81
CA VAL A 37 4.70 8.09 30.75
C VAL A 37 5.47 7.72 32.00
N ASP A 38 5.23 8.45 33.09
CA ASP A 38 5.79 8.24 34.43
C ASP A 38 5.70 6.74 34.79
N PRO A 39 6.83 6.03 34.95
CA PRO A 39 6.81 4.65 35.39
C PRO A 39 6.54 4.67 36.88
N GLY A 40 5.26 4.56 37.26
CA GLY A 40 4.90 4.28 38.64
C GLY A 40 5.78 3.19 39.21
N ASN A 41 6.38 3.51 40.34
CA ASN A 41 7.35 2.82 41.17
C ASN A 41 7.07 1.30 41.34
N HIS A 42 7.36 0.53 40.27
CA HIS A 42 7.52 -0.92 40.31
C HIS A 42 9.01 -1.19 40.24
N LYS A 43 9.64 -1.56 41.37
CA LYS A 43 10.94 -2.20 41.35
C LYS A 43 10.84 -3.41 40.40
N PRO A 44 11.54 -3.43 39.28
CA PRO A 44 11.59 -4.62 38.45
C PRO A 44 12.41 -5.67 39.21
N ASP A 45 11.83 -6.83 39.35
CA ASP A 45 12.58 -8.04 39.67
C ASP A 45 13.46 -8.33 38.43
N VAL A 46 14.68 -7.80 38.45
CA VAL A 46 15.58 -7.75 37.29
C VAL A 46 16.33 -9.07 37.21
N SER A 47 15.63 -10.12 36.88
CA SER A 47 16.19 -11.12 35.99
C SER A 47 15.93 -10.61 34.58
N ALA A 48 16.97 -10.04 33.92
CA ALA A 48 16.89 -9.51 32.56
C ALA A 48 16.55 -10.65 31.59
N SER A 49 15.29 -11.03 31.54
CA SER A 49 14.79 -12.01 30.58
C SER A 49 14.75 -11.33 29.22
N SER A 50 15.71 -11.69 28.35
CA SER A 50 15.65 -11.30 26.93
C SER A 50 14.29 -11.69 26.36
N PRO A 51 13.62 -10.80 25.58
CA PRO A 51 12.33 -11.13 24.99
C PRO A 51 12.44 -12.33 24.06
N ASP A 52 11.43 -13.17 24.08
CA ASP A 52 11.25 -14.22 23.08
C ASP A 52 10.78 -13.56 21.77
N LEU A 53 11.68 -13.48 20.79
CA LEU A 53 11.43 -12.75 19.54
C LEU A 53 10.33 -13.40 18.69
N ALA A 54 10.22 -14.73 18.71
CA ALA A 54 9.17 -15.44 17.99
C ALA A 54 7.79 -15.13 18.61
N LYS A 55 7.68 -15.19 19.95
CA LYS A 55 6.45 -14.80 20.65
C LYS A 55 6.17 -13.30 20.51
N THR A 56 7.20 -12.47 20.37
CA THR A 56 7.01 -11.03 20.09
C THR A 56 6.34 -10.84 18.72
N ALA A 57 6.80 -11.52 17.67
CA ALA A 57 6.21 -11.49 16.34
C ALA A 57 4.74 -11.96 16.34
N GLU A 58 4.43 -13.03 17.08
CA GLU A 58 3.05 -13.49 17.27
C GLU A 58 2.18 -12.47 18.01
N LEU A 59 2.74 -11.82 19.04
CA LEU A 59 2.05 -10.78 19.79
C LEU A 59 1.75 -9.58 18.91
N ILE A 60 2.71 -9.13 18.09
CA ILE A 60 2.52 -8.04 17.12
C ILE A 60 1.35 -8.36 16.18
N THR A 61 1.30 -9.57 15.64
CA THR A 61 0.19 -10.02 14.77
C THR A 61 -1.16 -9.93 15.49
N ARG A 62 -1.25 -10.42 16.74
CA ARG A 62 -2.49 -10.34 17.53
C ARG A 62 -2.90 -8.90 17.83
N LEU A 63 -1.95 -8.05 18.26
CA LEU A 63 -2.22 -6.63 18.57
C LEU A 63 -2.66 -5.85 17.33
N THR A 64 -2.07 -6.15 16.17
CA THR A 64 -2.50 -5.60 14.88
C THR A 64 -3.94 -5.96 14.58
N ASN A 65 -4.31 -7.23 14.70
CA ASN A 65 -5.69 -7.68 14.45
C ASN A 65 -6.68 -7.11 15.48
N GLN A 66 -6.30 -6.95 16.74
CA GLN A 66 -7.11 -6.27 17.74
C GLN A 66 -7.31 -4.79 17.40
N PHE A 67 -6.27 -4.13 16.88
CA PHE A 67 -6.38 -2.74 16.43
C PHE A 67 -7.29 -2.62 15.21
N ARG A 68 -7.15 -3.50 14.24
CA ARG A 68 -8.02 -3.57 13.04
C ARG A 68 -9.49 -3.78 13.44
N ALA A 69 -9.78 -4.72 14.33
CA ALA A 69 -11.14 -4.98 14.81
C ALA A 69 -11.79 -3.75 15.45
N ARG A 70 -11.04 -2.96 16.25
CA ARG A 70 -11.53 -1.71 16.84
C ARG A 70 -11.84 -0.62 15.81
N HIS A 71 -11.37 -0.76 14.57
CA HIS A 71 -11.60 0.14 13.44
C HIS A 71 -12.46 -0.49 12.34
N ASN A 72 -13.25 -1.51 12.68
CA ASN A 72 -14.15 -2.22 11.75
C ASN A 72 -13.41 -2.76 10.51
N ARG A 73 -12.18 -3.24 10.69
CA ARG A 73 -11.39 -3.93 9.66
C ARG A 73 -11.34 -5.43 9.95
N HIS A 74 -11.46 -6.26 8.92
CA HIS A 74 -11.30 -7.70 9.07
C HIS A 74 -9.90 -8.06 9.56
N ALA A 75 -9.78 -9.20 10.24
CA ALA A 75 -8.49 -9.71 10.70
C ALA A 75 -7.64 -10.17 9.51
N LEU A 76 -6.34 -9.95 9.62
CA LEU A 76 -5.35 -10.48 8.67
C LEU A 76 -4.98 -11.91 9.07
N THR A 77 -4.88 -12.79 8.07
CA THR A 77 -4.42 -14.16 8.25
C THR A 77 -2.89 -14.21 8.21
N LYS A 78 -2.28 -14.92 9.17
CA LYS A 78 -0.83 -15.14 9.14
C LYS A 78 -0.45 -15.93 7.88
N ASN A 79 0.58 -15.44 7.17
CA ASN A 79 1.13 -16.12 6.01
C ASN A 79 2.63 -16.41 6.22
N ASP A 80 3.03 -17.67 6.06
CA ASP A 80 4.40 -18.10 6.34
C ASP A 80 5.42 -17.55 5.35
N ARG A 81 5.03 -17.28 4.10
CA ARG A 81 5.92 -16.67 3.10
C ARG A 81 6.22 -15.22 3.44
N LEU A 82 5.18 -14.47 3.84
CA LEU A 82 5.35 -13.10 4.36
C LEU A 82 6.18 -13.10 5.65
N SER A 83 5.93 -14.06 6.55
CA SER A 83 6.69 -14.17 7.81
C SER A 83 8.18 -14.45 7.57
N ARG A 84 8.52 -15.30 6.59
CA ARG A 84 9.92 -15.51 6.21
C ARG A 84 10.55 -14.27 5.59
N ALA A 85 9.86 -13.58 4.70
CA ALA A 85 10.36 -12.34 4.10
C ALA A 85 10.65 -11.28 5.17
N ALA A 86 9.70 -11.08 6.09
CA ALA A 86 9.82 -10.16 7.20
C ALA A 86 10.96 -10.54 8.15
N GLN A 87 11.12 -11.85 8.48
CA GLN A 87 12.19 -12.31 9.36
C GLN A 87 13.57 -12.14 8.72
N ASP A 88 13.73 -12.57 7.47
CA ASP A 88 15.00 -12.42 6.74
C ASP A 88 15.44 -10.95 6.67
N PHE A 89 14.48 -10.04 6.49
CA PHE A 89 14.78 -8.63 6.45
C PHE A 89 15.04 -8.04 7.84
N ALA A 90 14.31 -8.43 8.89
CA ALA A 90 14.61 -8.05 10.26
C ALA A 90 16.02 -8.49 10.68
N ASP A 91 16.42 -9.71 10.32
CA ASP A 91 17.77 -10.24 10.55
C ASP A 91 18.83 -9.43 9.79
N TYR A 92 18.54 -9.00 8.56
CA TYR A 92 19.43 -8.12 7.80
C TYR A 92 19.62 -6.77 8.52
N LEU A 93 18.52 -6.09 8.90
CA LEU A 93 18.57 -4.81 9.60
C LEU A 93 19.36 -4.92 10.91
N ALA A 94 19.10 -5.98 11.69
CA ALA A 94 19.80 -6.23 12.96
C ALA A 94 21.30 -6.53 12.78
N ARG A 95 21.69 -7.21 11.70
CA ARG A 95 23.10 -7.52 11.41
C ARG A 95 23.89 -6.31 10.96
N THR A 96 23.25 -5.41 10.20
CA THR A 96 23.91 -4.26 9.57
C THR A 96 23.73 -2.97 10.36
N ASP A 97 22.79 -2.93 11.30
CA ASP A 97 22.34 -1.69 11.98
C ASP A 97 21.95 -0.59 11.00
N THR A 98 21.40 -0.96 9.83
CA THR A 98 20.84 -0.02 8.84
C THR A 98 19.34 0.01 8.95
N PHE A 99 18.73 1.17 8.74
CA PHE A 99 17.27 1.34 8.86
C PHE A 99 16.71 2.05 7.64
N SER A 100 16.17 1.28 6.71
CA SER A 100 15.47 1.75 5.51
C SER A 100 14.70 0.58 4.91
N HIS A 101 13.56 0.82 4.28
CA HIS A 101 12.79 -0.18 3.52
C HIS A 101 13.59 -0.85 2.40
N THR A 102 14.67 -0.24 1.97
CA THR A 102 15.55 -0.74 0.90
C THR A 102 16.99 -0.97 1.35
N ALA A 103 17.21 -1.16 2.65
CA ALA A 103 18.55 -1.33 3.22
C ALA A 103 19.36 -2.47 2.57
N ASP A 104 18.69 -3.55 2.13
CA ASP A 104 19.28 -4.70 1.43
C ASP A 104 19.34 -4.52 -0.11
N GLY A 105 19.05 -3.32 -0.63
CA GLY A 105 18.98 -3.02 -2.06
C GLY A 105 17.71 -3.53 -2.76
N LYS A 106 16.74 -4.07 -2.02
CA LYS A 106 15.49 -4.63 -2.56
C LYS A 106 14.28 -3.86 -2.07
N GLN A 107 13.23 -3.83 -2.89
CA GLN A 107 11.90 -3.39 -2.47
C GLN A 107 11.20 -4.50 -1.66
N PRO A 108 10.25 -4.15 -0.76
CA PRO A 108 9.43 -5.14 -0.04
C PRO A 108 8.80 -6.18 -0.96
N SER A 109 8.24 -5.73 -2.09
CA SER A 109 7.64 -6.61 -3.11
C SER A 109 8.61 -7.65 -3.70
N GLN A 110 9.88 -7.32 -3.81
CA GLN A 110 10.91 -8.24 -4.29
C GLN A 110 11.25 -9.30 -3.24
N ARG A 111 11.30 -8.90 -1.95
CA ARG A 111 11.55 -9.83 -0.83
C ARG A 111 10.44 -10.87 -0.71
N VAL A 112 9.17 -10.43 -0.67
CA VAL A 112 8.04 -11.35 -0.55
C VAL A 112 7.90 -12.27 -1.77
N ARG A 113 8.20 -11.77 -2.98
CA ARG A 113 8.23 -12.59 -4.20
C ARG A 113 9.33 -13.64 -4.16
N ALA A 114 10.51 -13.30 -3.63
CA ALA A 114 11.61 -14.26 -3.46
C ALA A 114 11.25 -15.42 -2.52
N GLN A 115 10.32 -15.19 -1.58
CA GLN A 115 9.73 -16.24 -0.73
C GLN A 115 8.57 -17.00 -1.39
N GLY A 116 8.29 -16.74 -2.68
CA GLY A 116 7.21 -17.38 -3.43
C GLY A 116 5.82 -16.83 -3.11
N TYR A 117 5.71 -15.64 -2.51
CA TYR A 117 4.42 -15.01 -2.29
C TYR A 117 3.97 -14.27 -3.56
N GLU A 118 2.92 -14.81 -4.20
CA GLU A 118 2.28 -14.16 -5.34
C GLU A 118 1.20 -13.20 -4.84
N PHE A 119 1.35 -11.94 -5.16
CA PHE A 119 0.54 -10.87 -4.59
C PHE A 119 -0.07 -9.97 -5.64
N CYS A 120 -1.17 -9.36 -5.26
CA CYS A 120 -1.78 -8.21 -5.92
C CYS A 120 -1.37 -6.91 -5.22
N LEU A 121 -1.32 -6.89 -3.87
CA LEU A 121 -0.83 -5.77 -3.06
C LEU A 121 0.21 -6.26 -2.05
N VAL A 122 1.18 -5.39 -1.76
CA VAL A 122 2.15 -5.54 -0.66
C VAL A 122 2.33 -4.19 0.02
N ALA A 123 2.41 -4.19 1.35
CA ALA A 123 2.81 -3.06 2.16
C ALA A 123 3.75 -3.53 3.28
N GLU A 124 4.60 -2.65 3.76
CA GLU A 124 5.58 -2.96 4.81
C GLU A 124 5.61 -1.87 5.87
N ASN A 125 5.67 -2.28 7.13
CA ASN A 125 6.04 -1.43 8.25
C ASN A 125 7.36 -1.93 8.83
N ILE A 126 8.29 -1.03 9.11
CA ILE A 126 9.53 -1.33 9.84
C ILE A 126 9.61 -0.42 11.07
N ALA A 127 10.24 -0.92 12.12
CA ALA A 127 10.55 -0.13 13.31
C ALA A 127 11.77 -0.70 14.02
N TRP A 128 12.40 0.11 14.86
CA TRP A 128 13.38 -0.35 15.83
C TRP A 128 13.05 0.21 17.22
N GLU A 129 13.43 -0.54 18.25
CA GLU A 129 13.26 -0.19 19.65
C GLU A 129 14.54 -0.43 20.42
N TYR A 130 14.81 0.40 21.43
CA TYR A 130 15.94 0.23 22.32
C TYR A 130 15.56 0.63 23.75
N ASN A 131 15.97 -0.19 24.70
CA ASN A 131 15.87 0.12 26.13
C ASN A 131 17.08 -0.47 26.84
N SER A 132 17.84 0.36 27.56
CA SER A 132 19.02 -0.08 28.31
C SER A 132 18.70 -1.07 29.44
N ALA A 133 17.48 -1.02 29.99
CA ALA A 133 16.99 -2.01 30.97
C ALA A 133 16.48 -3.30 30.31
N GLY A 134 16.45 -3.37 28.95
CA GLY A 134 15.88 -4.47 28.19
C GLY A 134 14.37 -4.37 28.06
N PHE A 135 13.77 -5.41 27.48
CA PHE A 135 12.33 -5.56 27.33
C PHE A 135 11.89 -6.95 27.73
N THR A 136 10.70 -7.08 28.24
CA THR A 136 9.95 -8.33 28.19
C THR A 136 9.33 -8.51 26.79
N THR A 137 8.95 -9.75 26.44
CA THR A 137 8.21 -10.04 25.20
C THR A 137 6.96 -9.16 25.03
N LYS A 138 6.25 -8.93 26.13
CA LYS A 138 5.03 -8.11 26.12
C LYS A 138 5.32 -6.64 25.85
N GLU A 139 6.29 -6.07 26.54
CA GLU A 139 6.66 -4.67 26.38
C GLU A 139 7.14 -4.40 24.96
N LEU A 140 8.05 -5.23 24.42
CA LEU A 140 8.59 -5.05 23.07
C LEU A 140 7.49 -5.12 21.99
N GLY A 141 6.59 -6.10 22.08
CA GLY A 141 5.48 -6.21 21.13
C GLY A 141 4.52 -5.02 21.18
N HIS A 142 4.25 -4.50 22.39
CA HIS A 142 3.43 -3.30 22.56
C HIS A 142 4.13 -2.04 22.04
N ALA A 143 5.43 -1.88 22.29
CA ALA A 143 6.21 -0.73 21.81
C ALA A 143 6.11 -0.60 20.29
N PHE A 144 6.42 -1.66 19.54
CA PHE A 144 6.31 -1.66 18.08
C PHE A 144 4.92 -1.28 17.57
N VAL A 145 3.88 -1.97 18.07
CA VAL A 145 2.51 -1.70 17.57
C VAL A 145 2.04 -0.32 17.97
N THR A 146 2.42 0.19 19.14
CA THR A 146 2.09 1.54 19.58
C THR A 146 2.76 2.58 18.67
N GLY A 147 4.05 2.44 18.38
CA GLY A 147 4.77 3.32 17.45
C GLY A 147 4.08 3.36 16.08
N TRP A 148 3.78 2.21 15.48
CA TRP A 148 3.10 2.16 14.18
C TRP A 148 1.69 2.76 14.20
N ARG A 149 0.95 2.62 15.30
CA ARG A 149 -0.39 3.21 15.42
C ARG A 149 -0.38 4.73 15.46
N HIS A 150 0.66 5.34 16.00
CA HIS A 150 0.79 6.79 16.10
C HIS A 150 1.46 7.42 14.87
N SER A 151 2.12 6.65 14.03
CA SER A 151 2.69 7.10 12.76
C SER A 151 1.63 7.05 11.64
N PRO A 152 1.27 8.16 10.98
CA PRO A 152 0.23 8.19 9.95
C PRO A 152 0.45 7.17 8.82
N GLU A 153 1.67 7.06 8.30
CA GLU A 153 1.98 6.15 7.19
C GLU A 153 1.89 4.67 7.61
N HIS A 154 2.48 4.31 8.75
CA HIS A 154 2.38 2.96 9.27
C HIS A 154 0.94 2.60 9.65
N ARG A 155 0.20 3.54 10.25
CA ARG A 155 -1.21 3.36 10.60
C ARG A 155 -2.07 3.10 9.37
N LYS A 156 -1.78 3.76 8.24
CA LYS A 156 -2.46 3.52 6.96
C LYS A 156 -2.35 2.05 6.55
N ASN A 157 -1.15 1.46 6.63
CA ASN A 157 -0.95 0.03 6.33
C ASN A 157 -1.70 -0.87 7.33
N LEU A 158 -1.67 -0.53 8.65
CA LEU A 158 -2.41 -1.29 9.66
C LEU A 158 -3.92 -1.35 9.38
N LEU A 159 -4.50 -0.32 8.78
CA LEU A 159 -5.95 -0.16 8.58
C LEU A 159 -6.39 -0.31 7.11
N ASP A 160 -5.48 -0.63 6.19
CA ASP A 160 -5.82 -0.85 4.78
C ASP A 160 -6.87 -1.99 4.66
N PRO A 161 -8.06 -1.70 4.11
CA PRO A 161 -9.14 -2.70 4.00
C PRO A 161 -8.86 -3.79 2.97
N ASP A 162 -7.94 -3.54 2.04
CA ASP A 162 -7.65 -4.45 0.94
C ASP A 162 -6.54 -5.46 1.25
N LEU A 163 -5.90 -5.35 2.42
CA LEU A 163 -4.91 -6.32 2.87
C LEU A 163 -5.59 -7.48 3.60
N ASP A 164 -5.19 -8.71 3.25
CA ASP A 164 -5.79 -9.96 3.75
C ASP A 164 -4.84 -10.75 4.64
N GLU A 165 -3.54 -10.61 4.45
CA GLU A 165 -2.52 -11.46 5.06
C GLU A 165 -1.39 -10.64 5.69
N ILE A 166 -0.72 -11.24 6.67
CA ILE A 166 0.36 -10.61 7.45
C ILE A 166 1.47 -11.61 7.73
N GLY A 167 2.72 -11.12 7.67
CA GLY A 167 3.89 -11.77 8.22
C GLY A 167 4.68 -10.81 9.10
N VAL A 168 5.26 -11.29 10.17
CA VAL A 168 6.06 -10.47 11.10
C VAL A 168 7.38 -11.16 11.38
N GLY A 169 8.47 -10.39 11.34
CA GLY A 169 9.81 -10.78 11.76
C GLY A 169 10.35 -9.84 12.82
N VAL A 170 11.09 -10.38 13.79
CA VAL A 170 11.73 -9.57 14.84
C VAL A 170 13.16 -10.11 15.05
N ALA A 171 14.13 -9.18 15.09
CA ALA A 171 15.54 -9.53 15.31
C ALA A 171 16.20 -8.51 16.26
N ARG A 172 17.32 -8.91 16.89
CA ARG A 172 18.11 -8.04 17.77
C ARG A 172 19.53 -7.88 17.24
N SER A 173 19.99 -6.64 17.11
CA SER A 173 21.39 -6.36 16.82
C SER A 173 22.28 -6.75 17.99
N LYS A 174 23.33 -7.52 17.70
CA LYS A 174 24.39 -7.84 18.67
C LYS A 174 25.33 -6.66 18.92
N LYS A 175 25.36 -5.71 17.99
CA LYS A 175 26.27 -4.56 18.03
C LYS A 175 25.65 -3.39 18.80
N SER A 176 24.45 -2.93 18.40
CA SER A 176 23.77 -1.78 19.01
C SER A 176 22.83 -2.16 20.15
N GLY A 177 22.38 -3.42 20.19
CA GLY A 177 21.34 -3.89 21.10
C GLY A 177 19.92 -3.52 20.67
N HIS A 178 19.75 -2.80 19.55
CA HIS A 178 18.45 -2.45 18.99
C HIS A 178 17.67 -3.70 18.57
N TYR A 179 16.37 -3.68 18.80
CA TYR A 179 15.42 -4.65 18.28
C TYR A 179 14.79 -4.07 17.03
N TYR A 180 14.80 -4.82 15.94
CA TYR A 180 14.19 -4.46 14.67
C TYR A 180 12.97 -5.33 14.45
N ALA A 181 11.86 -4.71 14.03
CA ALA A 181 10.66 -5.41 13.62
C ALA A 181 10.29 -5.04 12.20
N VAL A 182 9.88 -6.03 11.43
CA VAL A 182 9.34 -5.90 10.08
C VAL A 182 7.95 -6.53 10.07
N GLN A 183 7.00 -5.86 9.48
CA GLN A 183 5.63 -6.30 9.31
C GLN A 183 5.26 -6.18 7.83
N ASP A 184 5.24 -7.33 7.14
CA ASP A 184 4.81 -7.43 5.76
C ASP A 184 3.33 -7.75 5.68
N PHE A 185 2.62 -6.99 4.85
CA PHE A 185 1.21 -7.19 4.55
C PHE A 185 1.04 -7.60 3.10
N GLY A 186 0.03 -8.42 2.83
CA GLY A 186 -0.26 -8.86 1.49
C GLY A 186 -1.75 -9.01 1.19
N ARG A 187 -2.09 -8.78 -0.09
CA ARG A 187 -3.29 -9.29 -0.72
C ARG A 187 -2.85 -10.30 -1.78
N PRO A 188 -3.20 -11.59 -1.66
CA PRO A 188 -2.75 -12.57 -2.64
C PRO A 188 -3.32 -12.30 -4.03
N GLN A 189 -2.57 -12.68 -5.08
CA GLN A 189 -2.96 -12.52 -6.48
C GLN A 189 -4.33 -13.16 -6.78
N SER A 190 -4.65 -14.26 -6.11
CA SER A 190 -5.95 -14.96 -6.26
C SER A 190 -7.16 -14.12 -5.84
N LYS A 191 -6.94 -13.05 -5.06
CA LYS A 191 -7.97 -12.09 -4.62
C LYS A 191 -8.10 -10.86 -5.52
N ALA A 192 -7.36 -10.81 -6.63
CA ALA A 192 -7.55 -9.76 -7.62
C ALA A 192 -9.00 -9.78 -8.14
N VAL A 193 -9.58 -8.58 -8.28
CA VAL A 193 -10.88 -8.38 -8.90
C VAL A 193 -10.69 -8.44 -10.41
N VAL A 194 -11.17 -9.50 -11.03
CA VAL A 194 -11.14 -9.68 -12.49
C VAL A 194 -12.57 -9.61 -12.97
N PHE A 195 -12.88 -8.69 -13.88
CA PHE A 195 -14.20 -8.51 -14.48
C PHE A 195 -14.09 -8.24 -15.99
N ARG A 196 -15.18 -8.41 -16.70
CA ARG A 196 -15.23 -8.23 -18.15
C ARG A 196 -16.28 -7.22 -18.56
N ILE A 197 -16.02 -6.52 -19.65
CA ILE A 197 -16.96 -5.62 -20.28
C ILE A 197 -17.07 -6.04 -21.76
N THR A 198 -18.29 -6.31 -22.23
CA THR A 198 -18.59 -6.59 -23.64
C THR A 198 -19.43 -5.46 -24.20
N ASN A 199 -19.03 -4.92 -25.34
CA ASN A 199 -19.82 -3.97 -26.08
C ASN A 199 -20.65 -4.67 -27.16
N GLU A 200 -21.95 -4.82 -26.94
CA GLU A 200 -22.96 -5.30 -27.92
C GLU A 200 -23.72 -4.14 -28.57
N ALA A 201 -23.35 -2.89 -28.31
CA ALA A 201 -23.90 -1.73 -28.99
C ALA A 201 -23.33 -1.58 -30.41
N GLY A 202 -24.05 -0.87 -31.27
CA GLY A 202 -23.62 -0.60 -32.65
C GLY A 202 -22.58 0.52 -32.80
N SER A 203 -22.06 1.07 -31.69
CA SER A 203 -21.10 2.18 -31.65
C SER A 203 -20.07 1.98 -30.52
N THR A 204 -18.94 2.68 -30.61
CA THR A 204 -17.93 2.71 -29.54
C THR A 204 -18.55 3.26 -28.25
N ILE A 205 -18.35 2.55 -27.13
CA ILE A 205 -18.74 2.98 -25.80
C ILE A 205 -17.57 3.59 -25.08
N HIS A 206 -17.85 4.55 -24.19
CA HIS A 206 -16.86 5.20 -23.31
C HIS A 206 -17.20 4.90 -21.85
N TYR A 207 -16.17 4.56 -21.07
CA TYR A 207 -16.32 4.25 -19.65
C TYR A 207 -15.04 4.59 -18.89
N THR A 208 -15.12 4.66 -17.57
CA THR A 208 -13.95 4.83 -16.71
C THR A 208 -13.82 3.66 -15.74
N VAL A 209 -12.57 3.32 -15.41
CA VAL A 209 -12.25 2.40 -14.31
C VAL A 209 -11.26 3.11 -13.41
N ASP A 210 -11.63 3.32 -12.15
CA ASP A 210 -10.86 4.11 -11.18
C ASP A 210 -10.50 5.51 -11.73
N GLY A 211 -11.44 6.17 -12.41
CA GLY A 211 -11.27 7.48 -13.03
C GLY A 211 -10.43 7.50 -14.31
N LYS A 212 -9.86 6.36 -14.73
CA LYS A 212 -9.14 6.25 -16.00
C LYS A 212 -10.09 5.93 -17.14
N SER A 213 -10.10 6.77 -18.20
CA SER A 213 -10.97 6.61 -19.37
C SER A 213 -10.51 5.51 -20.31
N PHE A 214 -11.51 4.83 -20.88
CA PHE A 214 -11.38 3.77 -21.89
C PHE A 214 -12.44 3.95 -22.99
N ALA A 215 -12.13 3.46 -24.17
CA ALA A 215 -13.06 3.28 -25.27
C ALA A 215 -13.07 1.79 -25.66
N LEU A 216 -14.24 1.25 -25.96
CA LEU A 216 -14.40 -0.13 -26.40
C LEU A 216 -15.28 -0.15 -27.65
N ASP A 217 -14.72 -0.63 -28.76
CA ASP A 217 -15.41 -0.70 -30.04
C ASP A 217 -16.51 -1.79 -30.03
N PRO A 218 -17.50 -1.69 -30.95
CA PRO A 218 -18.57 -2.67 -31.09
C PRO A 218 -18.04 -4.10 -31.21
N HIS A 219 -18.71 -5.04 -30.52
CA HIS A 219 -18.44 -6.48 -30.55
C HIS A 219 -17.12 -6.91 -29.90
N TYR A 220 -16.42 -6.00 -29.21
CA TYR A 220 -15.24 -6.36 -28.42
C TYR A 220 -15.58 -6.64 -26.98
N THR A 221 -14.76 -7.51 -26.38
CA THR A 221 -14.75 -7.78 -24.93
C THR A 221 -13.37 -7.43 -24.38
N VAL A 222 -13.34 -6.70 -23.29
CA VAL A 222 -12.12 -6.40 -22.52
C VAL A 222 -12.20 -7.02 -21.14
N THR A 223 -11.06 -7.46 -20.62
CA THR A 223 -10.91 -7.94 -19.25
C THR A 223 -10.09 -6.94 -18.45
N HIS A 224 -10.62 -6.50 -17.33
CA HIS A 224 -9.92 -5.70 -16.34
C HIS A 224 -9.50 -6.53 -15.14
N GLN A 225 -8.34 -6.23 -14.60
CA GLN A 225 -7.86 -6.80 -13.34
C GLN A 225 -7.44 -5.65 -12.41
N ARG A 226 -7.92 -5.67 -11.17
CA ARG A 226 -7.62 -4.68 -10.14
C ARG A 226 -7.27 -5.36 -8.83
N CYS A 227 -6.42 -4.70 -8.05
CA CYS A 227 -5.99 -5.21 -6.75
C CYS A 227 -6.78 -4.62 -5.59
N ARG A 228 -7.54 -3.57 -5.85
CA ARG A 228 -8.51 -2.95 -4.94
C ARG A 228 -9.89 -3.04 -5.55
N ALA A 229 -10.93 -2.83 -4.75
CA ALA A 229 -12.30 -2.72 -5.26
C ALA A 229 -12.34 -1.56 -6.28
N PRO A 230 -12.65 -1.83 -7.56
CA PRO A 230 -12.66 -0.82 -8.60
C PRO A 230 -13.99 -0.06 -8.63
N GLU A 231 -13.93 1.20 -9.08
CA GLU A 231 -15.10 1.96 -9.51
C GLU A 231 -15.19 1.88 -11.05
N LEU A 232 -16.38 1.57 -11.56
CA LEU A 232 -16.65 1.48 -12.99
C LEU A 232 -17.83 2.38 -13.34
N ASP A 233 -17.61 3.38 -14.21
CA ASP A 233 -18.64 4.28 -14.68
C ASP A 233 -18.79 4.20 -16.20
N PHE A 234 -20.01 4.07 -16.69
CA PHE A 234 -20.32 4.12 -18.11
C PHE A 234 -20.95 5.46 -18.48
N GLN A 235 -20.47 6.10 -19.56
CA GLN A 235 -21.04 7.33 -20.09
C GLN A 235 -22.26 7.04 -20.97
N GLY A 236 -23.29 7.87 -20.87
CA GLY A 236 -24.49 7.79 -21.71
C GLY A 236 -25.38 6.58 -21.42
N VAL A 237 -25.33 6.03 -20.22
CA VAL A 237 -26.23 4.94 -19.78
C VAL A 237 -27.54 5.54 -19.30
N ARG A 238 -28.67 4.99 -19.81
CA ARG A 238 -30.00 5.30 -19.29
C ARG A 238 -30.33 4.35 -18.13
N GLY A 239 -30.52 4.94 -16.95
CA GLY A 239 -31.06 4.22 -15.79
C GLY A 239 -32.51 3.76 -16.03
N LYS A 240 -33.05 2.89 -15.15
CA LYS A 240 -34.48 2.53 -15.15
C LYS A 240 -35.37 3.74 -14.80
N GLY A 241 -35.54 4.65 -15.72
CA GLY A 241 -36.35 5.88 -15.59
C GLY A 241 -35.69 6.96 -16.43
N ASP A 242 -36.29 7.35 -17.49
CA ASP A 242 -36.01 8.32 -18.54
C ASP A 242 -34.93 9.42 -18.38
N SER A 243 -34.09 9.39 -17.39
CA SER A 243 -32.97 10.30 -17.21
C SER A 243 -31.65 9.66 -17.72
N GLU A 244 -31.10 10.31 -18.75
CA GLU A 244 -29.71 10.06 -19.16
C GLU A 244 -28.78 10.43 -18.00
N GLY A 245 -27.98 9.47 -17.50
CA GLY A 245 -27.02 9.67 -16.41
C GLY A 245 -25.88 8.67 -16.54
N ASP A 246 -24.80 8.94 -15.84
CA ASP A 246 -23.70 7.98 -15.72
C ASP A 246 -24.13 6.89 -14.74
N ALA A 247 -23.86 5.61 -15.07
CA ALA A 247 -24.14 4.50 -14.18
C ALA A 247 -22.84 4.03 -13.55
N ALA A 248 -22.76 4.19 -12.23
CA ALA A 248 -21.65 3.75 -11.42
C ALA A 248 -21.86 2.31 -10.91
N PHE A 249 -20.83 1.50 -10.99
CA PHE A 249 -20.80 0.11 -10.53
C PHE A 249 -19.57 -0.16 -9.69
N GLU A 250 -19.71 -1.05 -8.72
CA GLU A 250 -18.60 -1.67 -8.02
C GLU A 250 -18.41 -3.10 -8.54
N PRO A 251 -17.46 -3.32 -9.47
CA PRO A 251 -17.21 -4.66 -10.00
C PRO A 251 -16.64 -5.61 -8.93
N HIS A 252 -17.16 -6.85 -8.93
CA HIS A 252 -16.65 -7.96 -8.16
C HIS A 252 -15.93 -8.97 -9.05
N LYS A 253 -15.20 -9.88 -8.42
CA LYS A 253 -14.51 -10.95 -9.16
C LYS A 253 -15.50 -11.85 -9.90
N GLY A 254 -15.34 -11.92 -11.21
CA GLY A 254 -16.16 -12.73 -12.11
C GLY A 254 -17.28 -11.97 -12.80
N ASP A 255 -17.57 -10.73 -12.40
CA ASP A 255 -18.61 -9.92 -13.02
C ASP A 255 -18.38 -9.76 -14.53
N HIS A 256 -19.48 -9.78 -15.26
CA HIS A 256 -19.50 -9.52 -16.69
C HIS A 256 -20.58 -8.47 -17.00
N PHE A 257 -20.12 -7.31 -17.45
CA PHE A 257 -20.97 -6.20 -17.88
C PHE A 257 -21.16 -6.29 -19.39
N THR A 258 -22.42 -6.32 -19.83
CA THR A 258 -22.79 -6.30 -21.26
C THR A 258 -23.50 -4.98 -21.55
N VAL A 259 -22.93 -4.17 -22.44
CA VAL A 259 -23.47 -2.86 -22.83
C VAL A 259 -24.21 -3.00 -24.16
N GLN A 260 -25.50 -2.65 -24.19
CA GLN A 260 -26.38 -2.73 -25.36
C GLN A 260 -26.90 -1.36 -25.75
N GLY A 261 -26.99 -1.10 -27.06
CA GLY A 261 -27.61 0.13 -27.57
C GLY A 261 -29.13 0.09 -27.43
N GLN A 262 -29.73 1.21 -27.10
CA GLN A 262 -31.18 1.36 -27.00
C GLN A 262 -31.78 2.02 -28.25
N ARG A 263 -33.01 1.65 -28.62
CA ARG A 263 -33.72 2.20 -29.81
C ARG A 263 -33.93 3.71 -29.76
N GLN A 264 -34.02 4.29 -28.58
CA GLN A 264 -34.22 5.75 -28.35
C GLN A 264 -32.90 6.50 -28.10
N GLY A 265 -31.74 5.89 -28.42
CA GLY A 265 -30.41 6.43 -28.12
C GLY A 265 -29.96 6.10 -26.68
N GLY A 266 -28.65 6.20 -26.44
CA GLY A 266 -28.02 5.79 -25.17
C GLY A 266 -27.79 4.28 -25.07
N TYR A 267 -27.38 3.85 -23.87
CA TYR A 267 -26.98 2.47 -23.60
C TYR A 267 -27.73 1.90 -22.39
N SER A 268 -27.89 0.59 -22.34
CA SER A 268 -28.20 -0.16 -21.12
C SER A 268 -27.03 -1.07 -20.75
N VAL A 269 -26.86 -1.33 -19.47
CA VAL A 269 -25.82 -2.19 -18.93
C VAL A 269 -26.47 -3.33 -18.14
N ASP A 270 -26.20 -4.55 -18.57
CA ASP A 270 -26.58 -5.77 -17.84
C ASP A 270 -25.35 -6.32 -17.13
N LYS A 271 -25.48 -6.60 -15.82
CA LYS A 271 -24.45 -7.22 -14.99
C LYS A 271 -24.86 -8.68 -14.69
N LYS A 272 -23.99 -9.62 -14.99
CA LYS A 272 -24.09 -11.05 -14.65
C LYS A 272 -22.98 -11.46 -13.71
#